data_afaebe97808e273728604a22c906fea8
#
_entry.id   afaebe97808e273728604a22c906fea8
#
_cell.length_a   1.000
_cell.length_b   1.000
_cell.length_c   1.000
_cell.angle_alpha   90.00
_cell.angle_beta   90.00
_cell.angle_gamma   90.00
#
_symmetry.space_group_name_H-M   'P 1'
#
loop_
_entity.id
_entity.type
_entity.pdbx_description
1 polymer ?
#
loop_
_entity_poly.entity_id
_entity_poly.type
_entity_poly.pdbx_seq_one_letter_code
_entity_poly.pdbx_strand_id
1 'polypeptide(L)'
;LKEFGKINTWVNNAGGLPDGTPRYLTKTSFEEFEAQINLNFTAVFNGCVTAAKNMTEGGAIINISSSSSKNMRGNLKNGPYGASKAAVNSLTATLALELAPKIRVNAIAPGPIPTENFKDSMNMHTEEREKELKKYIPIPLNRWGSPEDIGAAVVFMASNASSWVTGQCLFVDGGT
;
A
#
# COMPACT_ATOMS: atom_id res chain seq x y z
N LEU A 1 15.12 -1.77 -19.41
CA LEU A 1 16.51 -2.28 -19.32
C LEU A 1 17.38 -1.80 -20.48
N LYS A 2 16.85 -1.73 -21.71
CA LYS A 2 17.63 -1.28 -22.88
C LYS A 2 18.17 0.16 -22.74
N GLU A 3 17.41 1.03 -22.03
CA GLU A 3 17.75 2.46 -21.90
C GLU A 3 18.60 2.74 -20.65
N PHE A 4 18.23 2.15 -19.51
CA PHE A 4 18.83 2.44 -18.19
C PHE A 4 19.72 1.31 -17.65
N GLY A 5 19.84 0.20 -18.36
CA GLY A 5 20.70 -0.94 -18.03
C GLY A 5 20.12 -1.86 -16.97
N LYS A 6 19.93 -1.40 -15.71
CA LYS A 6 19.51 -2.23 -14.58
C LYS A 6 18.39 -1.59 -13.76
N ILE A 7 17.67 -2.43 -13.01
CA ILE A 7 16.68 -2.00 -12.02
C ILE A 7 17.29 -2.20 -10.63
N ASN A 8 17.40 -1.13 -9.85
CA ASN A 8 17.86 -1.17 -8.46
C ASN A 8 16.70 -1.07 -7.46
N THR A 9 15.60 -0.45 -7.89
CA THR A 9 14.41 -0.26 -7.06
C THR A 9 13.16 -0.51 -7.89
N TRP A 10 12.23 -1.27 -7.31
CA TRP A 10 10.91 -1.50 -7.87
C TRP A 10 9.84 -1.12 -6.86
N VAL A 11 8.90 -0.27 -7.25
CA VAL A 11 7.79 0.16 -6.37
C VAL A 11 6.46 -0.28 -6.96
N ASN A 12 5.74 -1.13 -6.24
CA ASN A 12 4.36 -1.51 -6.56
C ASN A 12 3.42 -0.53 -5.87
N ASN A 13 3.09 0.57 -6.55
CA ASN A 13 2.25 1.64 -6.01
C ASN A 13 0.80 1.59 -6.51
N ALA A 14 0.56 1.11 -7.73
CA ALA A 14 -0.79 1.08 -8.30
C ALA A 14 -1.77 0.31 -7.40
N GLY A 15 -2.93 0.93 -7.14
CA GLY A 15 -3.96 0.35 -6.28
C GLY A 15 -5.00 1.38 -5.86
N GLY A 16 -6.05 0.93 -5.19
CA GLY A 16 -7.15 1.76 -4.73
C GLY A 16 -8.49 1.04 -4.80
N LEU A 17 -9.58 1.79 -4.75
CA LEU A 17 -10.94 1.31 -4.98
C LEU A 17 -11.26 1.46 -6.47
N PRO A 18 -11.56 0.37 -7.23
CA PRO A 18 -11.78 0.44 -8.67
C PRO A 18 -12.90 1.42 -9.10
N ASP A 19 -13.97 1.47 -8.33
CA ASP A 19 -15.12 2.35 -8.58
C ASP A 19 -15.30 3.46 -7.54
N GLY A 20 -14.36 3.59 -6.59
CA GLY A 20 -14.42 4.59 -5.52
C GLY A 20 -15.51 4.35 -4.47
N THR A 21 -16.35 3.32 -4.61
CA THR A 21 -17.55 3.15 -3.77
C THR A 21 -17.34 2.13 -2.65
N PRO A 22 -17.26 2.56 -1.37
CA PRO A 22 -17.20 1.65 -0.22
C PRO A 22 -18.51 0.88 -0.04
N ARG A 23 -18.45 -0.45 0.06
CA ARG A 23 -19.62 -1.33 0.26
C ARG A 23 -19.43 -2.30 1.42
N TYR A 24 -20.54 -2.69 2.04
CA TYR A 24 -20.53 -3.81 2.98
C TYR A 24 -20.13 -5.10 2.24
N LEU A 25 -19.28 -5.92 2.85
CA LEU A 25 -18.81 -7.17 2.28
C LEU A 25 -19.96 -8.09 1.84
N THR A 26 -21.04 -8.15 2.64
CA THR A 26 -22.24 -8.94 2.34
C THR A 26 -23.07 -8.42 1.16
N LYS A 27 -22.73 -7.24 0.63
CA LYS A 27 -23.36 -6.61 -0.54
C LYS A 27 -22.41 -6.43 -1.70
N THR A 28 -21.18 -6.92 -1.59
CA THR A 28 -20.17 -6.90 -2.66
C THR A 28 -20.42 -8.10 -3.56
N SER A 29 -20.54 -7.88 -4.87
CA SER A 29 -20.63 -8.98 -5.82
C SER A 29 -19.28 -9.70 -5.97
N PHE A 30 -19.28 -10.87 -6.58
CA PHE A 30 -18.03 -11.60 -6.81
C PHE A 30 -17.11 -10.83 -7.77
N GLU A 31 -17.68 -10.23 -8.80
CA GLU A 31 -16.96 -9.40 -9.79
C GLU A 31 -16.30 -8.19 -9.14
N GLU A 32 -17.01 -7.50 -8.24
CA GLU A 32 -16.45 -6.38 -7.48
C GLU A 32 -15.34 -6.83 -6.53
N PHE A 33 -15.51 -7.98 -5.87
CA PHE A 33 -14.48 -8.58 -5.04
C PHE A 33 -13.24 -8.94 -5.87
N GLU A 34 -13.43 -9.61 -7.00
CA GLU A 34 -12.35 -10.02 -7.90
C GLU A 34 -11.60 -8.80 -8.45
N ALA A 35 -12.30 -7.74 -8.86
CA ALA A 35 -11.69 -6.50 -9.32
C ALA A 35 -10.79 -5.87 -8.24
N GLN A 36 -11.23 -5.89 -6.98
CA GLN A 36 -10.42 -5.40 -5.84
C GLN A 36 -9.16 -6.24 -5.64
N ILE A 37 -9.28 -7.57 -5.67
CA ILE A 37 -8.13 -8.49 -5.52
C ILE A 37 -7.17 -8.30 -6.69
N ASN A 38 -7.67 -8.22 -7.91
CA ASN A 38 -6.85 -8.07 -9.11
C ASN A 38 -6.06 -6.77 -9.10
N LEU A 39 -6.70 -5.65 -8.75
CA LEU A 39 -6.03 -4.35 -8.70
C LEU A 39 -5.01 -4.26 -7.55
N ASN A 40 -5.36 -4.73 -6.34
CA ASN A 40 -4.60 -4.43 -5.14
C ASN A 40 -3.64 -5.55 -4.70
N PHE A 41 -3.83 -6.79 -5.17
CA PHE A 41 -2.98 -7.93 -4.82
C PHE A 41 -2.35 -8.60 -6.04
N THR A 42 -3.14 -9.03 -7.03
CA THR A 42 -2.60 -9.74 -8.21
C THR A 42 -1.61 -8.87 -8.99
N ALA A 43 -1.89 -7.57 -9.13
CA ALA A 43 -0.97 -6.63 -9.77
C ALA A 43 0.36 -6.51 -9.02
N VAL A 44 0.31 -6.45 -7.68
CA VAL A 44 1.52 -6.42 -6.82
C VAL A 44 2.31 -7.72 -6.95
N PHE A 45 1.64 -8.87 -6.91
CA PHE A 45 2.28 -10.17 -7.11
C PHE A 45 3.02 -10.22 -8.46
N ASN A 46 2.36 -9.86 -9.55
CA ASN A 46 2.97 -9.82 -10.88
C ASN A 46 4.16 -8.87 -10.95
N GLY A 47 4.04 -7.69 -10.33
CA GLY A 47 5.13 -6.72 -10.23
C GLY A 47 6.34 -7.29 -9.49
N CYS A 48 6.12 -7.93 -8.34
CA CYS A 48 7.18 -8.56 -7.55
C CYS A 48 7.89 -9.68 -8.33
N VAL A 49 7.13 -10.57 -8.98
CA VAL A 49 7.71 -11.66 -9.79
C VAL A 49 8.51 -11.11 -10.98
N THR A 50 8.01 -10.05 -11.61
CA THR A 50 8.72 -9.38 -12.72
C THR A 50 10.00 -8.71 -12.22
N ALA A 51 9.93 -8.00 -11.09
CA ALA A 51 11.09 -7.37 -10.48
C ALA A 51 12.15 -8.41 -10.10
N ALA A 52 11.78 -9.49 -9.41
CA ALA A 52 12.70 -10.55 -8.99
C ALA A 52 13.48 -11.16 -10.17
N LYS A 53 12.81 -11.35 -11.31
CA LYS A 53 13.45 -11.88 -12.55
C LYS A 53 14.43 -10.90 -13.21
N ASN A 54 14.24 -9.60 -13.02
CA ASN A 54 14.99 -8.55 -13.74
C ASN A 54 16.00 -7.79 -12.88
N MET A 55 15.94 -7.90 -11.54
CA MET A 55 16.85 -7.27 -10.60
C MET A 55 18.06 -8.20 -10.31
N THR A 56 18.81 -8.52 -11.35
CA THR A 56 19.88 -9.51 -11.30
C THR A 56 21.07 -9.11 -10.43
N GLU A 57 21.29 -7.83 -10.19
CA GLU A 57 22.36 -7.30 -9.35
C GLU A 57 21.92 -6.96 -7.92
N GLY A 58 20.68 -7.31 -7.57
CA GLY A 58 20.09 -7.01 -6.26
C GLY A 58 19.36 -5.66 -6.23
N GLY A 59 18.89 -5.28 -5.04
CA GLY A 59 18.16 -4.02 -4.86
C GLY A 59 17.05 -4.07 -3.82
N ALA A 60 16.01 -3.27 -4.02
CA ALA A 60 14.87 -3.19 -3.12
C ALA A 60 13.53 -3.21 -3.88
N ILE A 61 12.60 -4.05 -3.42
CA ILE A 61 11.18 -4.04 -3.81
C ILE A 61 10.39 -3.41 -2.68
N ILE A 62 9.57 -2.41 -3.00
CA ILE A 62 8.70 -1.71 -2.05
C ILE A 62 7.25 -1.88 -2.50
N ASN A 63 6.42 -2.48 -1.65
CA ASN A 63 5.00 -2.69 -1.90
C ASN A 63 4.17 -1.66 -1.13
N ILE A 64 3.29 -0.92 -1.80
CA ILE A 64 2.38 -0.01 -1.11
C ILE A 64 1.15 -0.78 -0.63
N SER A 65 1.11 -0.98 0.68
CA SER A 65 0.01 -1.58 1.42
C SER A 65 -1.02 -0.52 1.83
N SER A 66 -1.57 -0.60 3.02
CA SER A 66 -2.49 0.38 3.61
C SER A 66 -2.58 0.16 5.12
N SER A 67 -2.89 1.20 5.90
CA SER A 67 -3.27 1.06 7.31
C SER A 67 -4.52 0.18 7.49
N SER A 68 -5.36 0.05 6.46
CA SER A 68 -6.47 -0.91 6.42
C SER A 68 -6.04 -2.37 6.53
N SER A 69 -4.77 -2.70 6.33
CA SER A 69 -4.21 -4.05 6.52
C SER A 69 -3.97 -4.43 7.99
N LYS A 70 -4.01 -3.49 8.93
CA LYS A 70 -3.84 -3.75 10.39
C LYS A 70 -4.90 -4.65 10.99
N ASN A 71 -6.08 -4.60 10.47
CA ASN A 71 -7.23 -5.50 10.67
C ASN A 71 -7.70 -5.81 12.11
N MET A 72 -7.29 -5.08 13.12
CA MET A 72 -7.71 -5.37 14.50
C MET A 72 -9.17 -5.02 14.79
N ARG A 73 -9.81 -4.19 13.94
CA ARG A 73 -11.22 -3.76 14.08
C ARG A 73 -12.07 -4.05 12.85
N GLY A 74 -11.51 -4.77 11.84
CA GLY A 74 -12.11 -4.95 10.54
C GLY A 74 -12.15 -3.66 9.71
N ASN A 75 -12.54 -3.82 8.46
CA ASN A 75 -12.66 -2.72 7.51
C ASN A 75 -14.11 -2.59 7.07
N LEU A 76 -14.94 -1.95 7.89
CA LEU A 76 -16.36 -1.77 7.59
C LEU A 76 -16.50 -1.03 6.24
N LYS A 77 -17.29 -1.59 5.34
CA LYS A 77 -17.49 -1.14 3.95
C LYS A 77 -16.24 -1.17 3.04
N ASN A 78 -15.13 -1.76 3.50
CA ASN A 78 -13.89 -1.83 2.72
C ASN A 78 -13.17 -3.18 2.89
N GLY A 79 -13.93 -4.24 3.11
CA GLY A 79 -13.42 -5.58 3.40
C GLY A 79 -12.47 -6.13 2.35
N PRO A 80 -12.83 -6.20 1.05
CA PRO A 80 -11.98 -6.74 0.01
C PRO A 80 -10.66 -5.98 -0.15
N TYR A 81 -10.69 -4.65 -0.05
CA TYR A 81 -9.50 -3.81 -0.09
C TYR A 81 -8.57 -4.12 1.09
N GLY A 82 -9.09 -4.11 2.32
CA GLY A 82 -8.29 -4.42 3.50
C GLY A 82 -7.69 -5.82 3.46
N ALA A 83 -8.47 -6.81 3.00
CA ALA A 83 -8.00 -8.18 2.82
C ALA A 83 -6.86 -8.26 1.77
N SER A 84 -7.00 -7.59 0.63
CA SER A 84 -5.96 -7.55 -0.40
C SER A 84 -4.67 -6.89 0.10
N LYS A 85 -4.78 -5.81 0.88
CA LYS A 85 -3.60 -5.13 1.45
C LYS A 85 -2.95 -5.94 2.60
N ALA A 86 -3.72 -6.72 3.36
CA ALA A 86 -3.17 -7.69 4.30
C ALA A 86 -2.42 -8.83 3.58
N ALA A 87 -2.96 -9.31 2.45
CA ALA A 87 -2.29 -10.28 1.59
C ALA A 87 -0.96 -9.73 1.02
N VAL A 88 -0.88 -8.44 0.67
CA VAL A 88 0.37 -7.78 0.27
C VAL A 88 1.42 -7.83 1.38
N ASN A 89 1.03 -7.63 2.66
CA ASN A 89 1.97 -7.73 3.77
C ASN A 89 2.52 -9.16 3.92
N SER A 90 1.66 -10.17 3.80
CA SER A 90 2.07 -11.58 3.84
C SER A 90 2.99 -11.94 2.67
N LEU A 91 2.64 -11.52 1.45
CA LEU A 91 3.48 -11.69 0.27
C LEU A 91 4.86 -11.05 0.44
N THR A 92 4.90 -9.84 1.00
CA THR A 92 6.14 -9.11 1.28
C THR A 92 7.07 -9.90 2.20
N ALA A 93 6.55 -10.44 3.30
CA ALA A 93 7.32 -11.24 4.24
C ALA A 93 7.87 -12.52 3.60
N THR A 94 7.05 -13.21 2.80
CA THR A 94 7.47 -14.43 2.07
C THR A 94 8.59 -14.12 1.07
N LEU A 95 8.39 -13.11 0.22
CA LEU A 95 9.39 -12.75 -0.79
C LEU A 95 10.69 -12.23 -0.18
N ALA A 96 10.64 -11.60 0.98
CA ALA A 96 11.83 -11.17 1.70
C ALA A 96 12.75 -12.36 2.06
N LEU A 97 12.15 -13.49 2.44
CA LEU A 97 12.90 -14.73 2.73
C LEU A 97 13.43 -15.38 1.46
N GLU A 98 12.62 -15.43 0.40
CA GLU A 98 13.00 -16.07 -0.85
C GLU A 98 14.10 -15.33 -1.61
N LEU A 99 14.11 -13.99 -1.54
CA LEU A 99 14.99 -13.14 -2.35
C LEU A 99 16.25 -12.66 -1.59
N ALA A 100 16.32 -12.90 -0.28
CA ALA A 100 17.52 -12.60 0.50
C ALA A 100 18.70 -13.50 0.10
N PRO A 101 19.93 -13.03 0.24
CA PRO A 101 20.33 -11.68 0.67
C PRO A 101 20.35 -10.64 -0.45
N LYS A 102 19.97 -11.00 -1.65
CA LYS A 102 20.20 -10.22 -2.87
C LYS A 102 19.23 -9.03 -3.01
N ILE A 103 17.95 -9.26 -2.74
CA ILE A 103 16.91 -8.24 -2.85
C ILE A 103 16.19 -8.12 -1.52
N ARG A 104 16.08 -6.90 -1.00
CA ARG A 104 15.23 -6.60 0.15
C ARG A 104 13.80 -6.35 -0.32
N VAL A 105 12.83 -6.89 0.40
CA VAL A 105 11.40 -6.69 0.09
C VAL A 105 10.70 -6.14 1.33
N ASN A 106 10.11 -4.96 1.22
CA ASN A 106 9.39 -4.33 2.33
C ASN A 106 8.05 -3.75 1.83
N ALA A 107 7.15 -3.50 2.76
CA ALA A 107 5.91 -2.80 2.51
C ALA A 107 5.86 -1.47 3.26
N ILE A 108 5.14 -0.50 2.69
CA ILE A 108 4.74 0.74 3.35
C ILE A 108 3.23 0.73 3.40
N ALA A 109 2.66 1.03 4.56
CA ALA A 109 1.23 1.06 4.82
C ALA A 109 0.78 2.50 5.13
N PRO A 110 0.37 3.27 4.11
CA PRO A 110 -0.14 4.63 4.30
C PRO A 110 -1.41 4.66 5.15
N GLY A 111 -1.53 5.70 5.96
CA GLY A 111 -2.77 6.11 6.59
C GLY A 111 -3.65 6.95 5.65
N PRO A 112 -4.53 7.79 6.20
CA PRO A 112 -5.43 8.63 5.41
C PRO A 112 -4.64 9.77 4.73
N ILE A 113 -4.48 9.66 3.41
CA ILE A 113 -3.85 10.64 2.53
C ILE A 113 -4.92 11.20 1.60
N PRO A 114 -5.23 12.51 1.60
CA PRO A 114 -6.28 13.13 0.78
C PRO A 114 -5.89 13.23 -0.70
N THR A 115 -5.61 12.09 -1.34
CA THR A 115 -5.52 11.99 -2.80
C THR A 115 -6.93 12.09 -3.40
N GLU A 116 -7.03 12.33 -4.71
CA GLU A 116 -8.35 12.39 -5.37
C GLU A 116 -9.17 11.12 -5.14
N ASN A 117 -8.57 9.93 -5.28
CA ASN A 117 -9.24 8.66 -5.00
C ASN A 117 -9.75 8.56 -3.56
N PHE A 118 -8.97 9.05 -2.57
CA PHE A 118 -9.41 9.09 -1.17
C PHE A 118 -10.56 10.07 -0.99
N LYS A 119 -10.48 11.28 -1.58
CA LYS A 119 -11.54 12.28 -1.50
C LYS A 119 -12.85 11.76 -2.10
N ASP A 120 -12.78 11.11 -3.26
CA ASP A 120 -13.93 10.49 -3.92
C ASP A 120 -14.55 9.40 -3.04
N SER A 121 -13.74 8.48 -2.53
CA SER A 121 -14.22 7.38 -1.68
C SER A 121 -14.84 7.82 -0.37
N MET A 122 -14.39 8.96 0.18
CA MET A 122 -14.87 9.54 1.45
C MET A 122 -15.88 10.67 1.23
N ASN A 123 -16.21 10.99 -0.03
CA ASN A 123 -17.03 12.16 -0.40
C ASN A 123 -16.51 13.46 0.27
N MET A 124 -15.19 13.68 0.21
CA MET A 124 -14.48 14.76 0.91
C MET A 124 -14.18 15.92 -0.06
N HIS A 125 -15.25 16.55 -0.58
CA HIS A 125 -15.15 17.64 -1.56
C HIS A 125 -15.47 19.01 -0.98
N THR A 126 -15.83 19.10 0.31
CA THR A 126 -16.10 20.36 1.01
C THR A 126 -15.32 20.44 2.33
N GLU A 127 -15.05 21.68 2.78
CA GLU A 127 -14.37 21.89 4.07
C GLU A 127 -15.17 21.36 5.27
N GLU A 128 -16.51 21.45 5.21
CA GLU A 128 -17.41 20.93 6.24
C GLU A 128 -17.25 19.42 6.36
N ARG A 129 -17.22 18.72 5.22
CA ARG A 129 -17.04 17.28 5.19
C ARG A 129 -15.66 16.86 5.68
N GLU A 130 -14.62 17.62 5.32
CA GLU A 130 -13.28 17.36 5.86
C GLU A 130 -13.23 17.53 7.39
N LYS A 131 -13.82 18.60 7.92
CA LYS A 131 -13.92 18.82 9.37
C LYS A 131 -14.70 17.71 10.08
N GLU A 132 -15.76 17.23 9.46
CA GLU A 132 -16.54 16.09 9.94
C GLU A 132 -15.67 14.82 10.01
N LEU A 133 -15.01 14.47 8.91
CA LEU A 133 -14.16 13.28 8.82
C LEU A 133 -13.02 13.28 9.84
N LYS A 134 -12.42 14.44 10.11
CA LYS A 134 -11.39 14.59 11.16
C LYS A 134 -11.87 14.19 12.56
N LYS A 135 -13.18 14.27 12.83
CA LYS A 135 -13.75 13.83 14.12
C LYS A 135 -13.89 12.29 14.19
N TYR A 136 -14.08 11.64 13.05
CA TYR A 136 -14.28 10.19 12.97
C TYR A 136 -12.99 9.41 12.70
N ILE A 137 -12.00 10.05 12.11
CA ILE A 137 -10.67 9.49 11.83
C ILE A 137 -9.67 10.19 12.76
N PRO A 138 -9.51 9.72 14.00
CA PRO A 138 -8.57 10.35 14.93
C PRO A 138 -7.14 10.08 14.46
N ILE A 139 -6.43 11.15 14.08
CA ILE A 139 -5.02 11.09 13.70
C ILE A 139 -4.21 11.74 14.82
N PRO A 140 -3.43 10.98 15.61
CA PRO A 140 -2.65 11.53 16.73
C PRO A 140 -1.72 12.68 16.33
N LEU A 141 -1.12 12.66 15.11
CA LEU A 141 -0.32 13.79 14.61
C LEU A 141 -1.14 15.00 14.17
N ASN A 142 -2.47 14.98 14.34
CA ASN A 142 -3.41 16.08 14.12
C ASN A 142 -3.36 16.73 12.72
N ARG A 143 -2.93 15.99 11.71
CA ARG A 143 -2.99 16.38 10.30
C ARG A 143 -3.24 15.18 9.40
N TRP A 144 -3.82 15.41 8.24
CA TRP A 144 -3.79 14.42 7.18
C TRP A 144 -2.33 14.15 6.74
N GLY A 145 -2.07 12.93 6.31
CA GLY A 145 -0.82 12.63 5.62
C GLY A 145 -0.76 13.29 4.25
N SER A 146 0.44 13.36 3.69
CA SER A 146 0.68 13.84 2.33
C SER A 146 1.41 12.79 1.49
N PRO A 147 1.37 12.89 0.15
CA PRO A 147 2.18 12.02 -0.70
C PRO A 147 3.67 12.05 -0.37
N GLU A 148 4.19 13.20 0.09
CA GLU A 148 5.58 13.38 0.49
C GLU A 148 5.96 12.58 1.73
N ASP A 149 5.03 12.41 2.69
CA ASP A 149 5.25 11.55 3.87
C ASP A 149 5.51 10.09 3.42
N ILE A 150 4.78 9.63 2.41
CA ILE A 150 4.96 8.29 1.86
C ILE A 150 6.21 8.21 0.98
N GLY A 151 6.46 9.23 0.15
CA GLY A 151 7.65 9.32 -0.68
C GLY A 151 8.94 9.25 0.14
N ALA A 152 9.00 9.93 1.28
CA ALA A 152 10.14 9.88 2.19
C ALA A 152 10.38 8.45 2.74
N ALA A 153 9.32 7.74 3.10
CA ALA A 153 9.42 6.34 3.54
C ALA A 153 9.87 5.41 2.41
N VAL A 154 9.39 5.64 1.17
CA VAL A 154 9.86 4.90 -0.03
C VAL A 154 11.35 5.12 -0.25
N VAL A 155 11.82 6.36 -0.19
CA VAL A 155 13.25 6.69 -0.35
C VAL A 155 14.09 6.00 0.73
N PHE A 156 13.65 6.01 2.00
CA PHE A 156 14.32 5.28 3.07
C PHE A 156 14.41 3.79 2.74
N MET A 157 13.29 3.14 2.40
CA MET A 157 13.26 1.70 2.10
C MET A 157 14.04 1.32 0.83
N ALA A 158 14.18 2.22 -0.13
CA ALA A 158 14.96 2.02 -1.35
C ALA A 158 16.47 2.19 -1.14
N SER A 159 16.87 2.97 -0.14
CA SER A 159 18.26 3.36 0.09
C SER A 159 19.06 2.38 0.96
N ASN A 160 20.39 2.61 1.04
CA ASN A 160 21.26 1.88 1.95
C ASN A 160 20.98 2.15 3.43
N ALA A 161 20.25 3.22 3.79
CA ALA A 161 19.83 3.49 5.16
C ALA A 161 18.95 2.36 5.72
N SER A 162 18.29 1.59 4.87
CA SER A 162 17.49 0.42 5.23
C SER A 162 18.17 -0.93 4.88
N SER A 163 19.50 -0.96 4.78
CA SER A 163 20.26 -2.18 4.37
C SER A 163 20.04 -3.38 5.28
N TRP A 164 19.62 -3.17 6.52
CA TRP A 164 19.28 -4.22 7.51
C TRP A 164 17.78 -4.40 7.73
N VAL A 165 16.96 -3.92 6.76
CA VAL A 165 15.49 -3.96 6.84
C VAL A 165 14.94 -4.75 5.65
N THR A 166 14.35 -5.92 5.92
CA THR A 166 13.62 -6.73 4.93
C THR A 166 12.46 -7.46 5.60
N GLY A 167 11.40 -7.76 4.86
CA GLY A 167 10.20 -8.43 5.35
C GLY A 167 9.29 -7.57 6.24
N GLN A 168 9.55 -6.26 6.33
CA GLN A 168 8.81 -5.38 7.23
C GLN A 168 7.67 -4.65 6.52
N CYS A 169 6.63 -4.34 7.30
CA CYS A 169 5.57 -3.41 6.90
C CYS A 169 5.65 -2.17 7.79
N LEU A 170 6.07 -1.04 7.22
CA LEU A 170 6.15 0.23 7.91
C LEU A 170 4.82 0.99 7.77
N PHE A 171 4.14 1.20 8.87
CA PHE A 171 2.93 2.03 8.92
C PHE A 171 3.32 3.51 8.98
N VAL A 172 2.88 4.28 7.99
CA VAL A 172 3.08 5.72 7.85
C VAL A 172 1.70 6.37 7.84
N ASP A 173 1.11 6.47 9.02
CA ASP A 173 -0.34 6.70 9.18
C ASP A 173 -0.68 7.79 10.20
N GLY A 174 0.30 8.51 10.72
CA GLY A 174 0.07 9.53 11.74
C GLY A 174 -0.40 8.99 13.09
N GLY A 175 -0.34 7.65 13.29
CA GLY A 175 -0.76 6.95 14.51
C GLY A 175 -2.20 6.43 14.49
N THR A 176 -2.88 6.37 13.30
CA THR A 176 -4.27 5.87 13.15
C THR A 176 -4.39 4.36 13.33
#